data_65089c285c09fee3037d00a172ca0a1d
#
_entry.id   65089c285c09fee3037d00a172ca0a1d
#
_cell.length_a   1.000
_cell.length_b   1.000
_cell.length_c   1.000
_cell.angle_alpha   90.00
_cell.angle_beta   90.00
_cell.angle_gamma   90.00
#
_symmetry.space_group_name_H-M   'P 1'
#
loop_
_entity.id
_entity.type
_entity.pdbx_description
1 polymer ?
#
loop_
_entity_poly.entity_id
_entity_poly.type
_entity_poly.pdbx_seq_one_letter_code
_entity_poly.pdbx_strand_id
1 'polypeptide(L)'
;MNIDSLLAISPIDGRYSNKCTELQEIFSEFGLIKRRVLVECTWLKALAAEPKIRECKMTAAQVKAVDKVVANFSLADAQRVKDIEKTTNHDVKAVEYFLKEKLAKTFNSNTSNSKTQTILEFIHFGCTSEDINNMSHALMLRDGQKVLRGAMDGMTKIIAQMAKKYAKVPMLAPSGRPSPSSRPSPSEGRPCRRAA
;
A
#
# COMPACT_ATOMS: atom_id res chain seq x y z
N MET A 1 -4.22 -20.69 -5.22
CA MET A 1 -3.59 -21.29 -6.42
C MET A 1 -2.09 -21.02 -6.34
N ASN A 2 -1.27 -22.05 -6.28
CA ASN A 2 0.16 -21.87 -6.53
C ASN A 2 0.33 -21.73 -8.05
N ILE A 3 0.58 -20.51 -8.52
CA ILE A 3 0.97 -20.31 -9.92
C ILE A 3 2.37 -20.91 -10.07
N ASP A 4 2.54 -21.83 -11.03
CA ASP A 4 3.88 -22.28 -11.41
C ASP A 4 4.68 -21.04 -11.83
N SER A 5 5.86 -20.87 -11.24
CA SER A 5 6.72 -19.73 -11.51
C SER A 5 7.10 -19.59 -12.99
N LEU A 6 7.06 -20.70 -13.75
CA LEU A 6 7.31 -20.71 -15.18
C LEU A 6 6.13 -20.17 -16.01
N LEU A 7 4.92 -20.19 -15.45
CA LEU A 7 3.70 -19.68 -16.10
C LEU A 7 3.29 -18.29 -15.61
N ALA A 8 4.07 -17.70 -14.71
CA ALA A 8 3.80 -16.36 -14.20
C ALA A 8 4.03 -15.30 -15.29
N ILE A 9 3.05 -14.38 -15.45
CA ILE A 9 3.11 -13.32 -16.47
C ILE A 9 4.19 -12.29 -16.13
N SER A 10 4.39 -12.01 -14.84
CA SER A 10 5.38 -11.05 -14.38
C SER A 10 6.59 -11.77 -13.75
N PRO A 11 7.83 -11.34 -14.03
CA PRO A 11 9.00 -11.85 -13.33
C PRO A 11 8.95 -11.65 -11.81
N ILE A 12 8.22 -10.64 -11.33
CA ILE A 12 8.04 -10.36 -9.90
C ILE A 12 7.19 -11.46 -9.24
N ASP A 13 6.17 -11.95 -9.92
CA ASP A 13 5.30 -13.03 -9.42
C ASP A 13 5.90 -14.42 -9.65
N GLY A 14 6.83 -14.56 -10.59
CA GLY A 14 7.53 -15.79 -10.90
C GLY A 14 8.94 -15.83 -10.31
N ARG A 15 9.93 -15.63 -11.18
CA ARG A 15 11.37 -15.79 -10.91
C ARG A 15 11.86 -15.02 -9.67
N TYR A 16 11.33 -13.83 -9.41
CA TYR A 16 11.76 -12.95 -8.33
C TYR A 16 10.77 -12.86 -7.18
N SER A 17 9.73 -13.68 -7.13
CA SER A 17 8.70 -13.64 -6.08
C SER A 17 9.28 -13.73 -4.66
N ASN A 18 10.31 -14.57 -4.47
CA ASN A 18 11.03 -14.73 -3.20
C ASN A 18 11.92 -13.52 -2.82
N LYS A 19 12.16 -12.60 -3.75
CA LYS A 19 12.93 -11.36 -3.51
C LYS A 19 12.04 -10.15 -3.24
N CYS A 20 10.74 -10.29 -3.46
CA CYS A 20 9.75 -9.21 -3.35
C CYS A 20 8.70 -9.48 -2.27
N THR A 21 8.99 -10.38 -1.32
CA THR A 21 8.05 -10.80 -0.27
C THR A 21 7.55 -9.64 0.59
N GLU A 22 8.41 -8.66 0.90
CA GLU A 22 8.05 -7.47 1.68
C GLU A 22 7.01 -6.58 0.96
N LEU A 23 6.95 -6.66 -0.38
CA LEU A 23 6.00 -5.90 -1.19
C LEU A 23 4.66 -6.63 -1.37
N GLN A 24 4.60 -7.94 -1.12
CA GLN A 24 3.38 -8.73 -1.31
C GLN A 24 2.24 -8.25 -0.40
N GLU A 25 2.52 -7.95 0.87
CA GLU A 25 1.49 -7.41 1.79
C GLU A 25 1.03 -6.00 1.43
N ILE A 26 1.77 -5.32 0.56
CA ILE A 26 1.49 -3.93 0.18
C ILE A 26 0.77 -3.88 -1.16
N PHE A 27 1.32 -4.52 -2.21
CA PHE A 27 0.89 -4.33 -3.60
C PHE A 27 0.09 -5.52 -4.17
N SER A 28 -0.14 -6.58 -3.39
CA SER A 28 -1.01 -7.67 -3.83
C SER A 28 -2.49 -7.28 -3.73
N GLU A 29 -3.37 -8.10 -4.30
CA GLU A 29 -4.82 -8.00 -4.12
C GLU A 29 -5.21 -8.01 -2.63
N PHE A 30 -4.56 -8.87 -1.83
CA PHE A 30 -4.70 -8.86 -0.37
C PHE A 30 -4.34 -7.49 0.23
N GLY A 31 -3.22 -6.91 -0.20
CA GLY A 31 -2.76 -5.59 0.24
C GLY A 31 -3.78 -4.49 -0.06
N LEU A 32 -4.37 -4.51 -1.26
CA LEU A 32 -5.40 -3.56 -1.66
C LEU A 32 -6.68 -3.72 -0.85
N ILE A 33 -7.21 -4.95 -0.71
CA ILE A 33 -8.42 -5.22 0.09
C ILE A 33 -8.20 -4.79 1.54
N LYS A 34 -7.06 -5.11 2.13
CA LYS A 34 -6.68 -4.71 3.50
C LYS A 34 -6.72 -3.18 3.67
N ARG A 35 -6.25 -2.42 2.68
CA ARG A 35 -6.28 -0.94 2.71
C ARG A 35 -7.68 -0.40 2.55
N ARG A 36 -8.51 -0.99 1.67
CA ARG A 36 -9.93 -0.62 1.55
C ARG A 36 -10.68 -0.82 2.87
N VAL A 37 -10.48 -1.96 3.54
CA VAL A 37 -11.04 -2.22 4.87
C VAL A 37 -10.58 -1.18 5.89
N LEU A 38 -9.29 -0.82 5.90
CA LEU A 38 -8.76 0.23 6.77
C LEU A 38 -9.41 1.58 6.50
N VAL A 39 -9.56 1.99 5.24
CA VAL A 39 -10.14 3.28 4.84
C VAL A 39 -11.60 3.33 5.23
N GLU A 40 -12.41 2.33 4.91
CA GLU A 40 -13.83 2.25 5.27
C GLU A 40 -14.05 2.29 6.79
N CYS A 41 -13.27 1.52 7.55
CA CYS A 41 -13.34 1.52 9.00
C CYS A 41 -12.91 2.86 9.60
N THR A 42 -11.92 3.52 9.02
CA THR A 42 -11.47 4.84 9.47
C THR A 42 -12.52 5.90 9.17
N TRP A 43 -13.14 5.83 8.00
CA TRP A 43 -14.23 6.70 7.62
C TRP A 43 -15.44 6.54 8.53
N LEU A 44 -15.88 5.31 8.77
CA LEU A 44 -16.97 5.02 9.70
C LEU A 44 -16.71 5.62 11.10
N LYS A 45 -15.48 5.51 11.61
CA LYS A 45 -15.11 6.11 12.90
C LYS A 45 -15.15 7.65 12.85
N ALA A 46 -14.75 8.25 11.74
CA ALA A 46 -14.81 9.70 11.53
C ALA A 46 -16.27 10.19 11.53
N LEU A 47 -17.16 9.50 10.82
CA LEU A 47 -18.60 9.81 10.84
C LEU A 47 -19.19 9.67 12.25
N ALA A 48 -18.81 8.64 12.98
CA ALA A 48 -19.26 8.43 14.35
C ALA A 48 -18.75 9.49 15.34
N ALA A 49 -17.60 10.10 15.06
CA ALA A 49 -17.04 11.18 15.86
C ALA A 49 -17.67 12.57 15.52
N GLU A 50 -18.27 12.73 14.34
CA GLU A 50 -18.86 13.99 13.92
C GLU A 50 -20.09 14.35 14.77
N PRO A 51 -20.08 15.51 15.48
CA PRO A 51 -21.18 15.87 16.37
C PRO A 51 -22.54 16.03 15.70
N LYS A 52 -22.55 16.39 14.43
CA LYS A 52 -23.78 16.63 13.65
C LYS A 52 -24.44 15.33 13.17
N ILE A 53 -23.71 14.21 13.15
CA ILE A 53 -24.24 12.90 12.73
C ILE A 53 -24.58 12.08 13.98
N ARG A 54 -25.75 12.34 14.55
CA ARG A 54 -26.16 11.69 15.82
C ARG A 54 -26.51 10.20 15.64
N GLU A 55 -26.96 9.84 14.47
CA GLU A 55 -27.41 8.50 14.09
C GLU A 55 -26.25 7.47 14.04
N CYS A 56 -25.04 7.94 13.70
CA CYS A 56 -23.84 7.11 13.58
C CYS A 56 -23.02 6.99 14.89
N LYS A 57 -23.53 7.51 16.02
CA LYS A 57 -22.77 7.50 17.28
C LYS A 57 -22.42 6.08 17.74
N MET A 58 -21.14 5.81 17.90
CA MET A 58 -20.59 4.55 18.40
C MET A 58 -20.13 4.67 19.85
N THR A 59 -20.29 3.59 20.60
CA THR A 59 -19.69 3.43 21.94
C THR A 59 -18.18 3.16 21.81
N ALA A 60 -17.42 3.40 22.88
CA ALA A 60 -16.00 3.07 22.92
C ALA A 60 -15.72 1.58 22.65
N ALA A 61 -16.64 0.69 23.06
CA ALA A 61 -16.54 -0.73 22.78
C ALA A 61 -16.71 -1.04 21.29
N GLN A 62 -17.64 -0.38 20.62
CA GLN A 62 -17.85 -0.54 19.18
C GLN A 62 -16.66 0.02 18.36
N VAL A 63 -16.10 1.16 18.74
CA VAL A 63 -14.88 1.70 18.12
C VAL A 63 -13.72 0.71 18.23
N LYS A 64 -13.49 0.16 19.43
CA LYS A 64 -12.47 -0.89 19.63
C LYS A 64 -12.75 -2.16 18.81
N ALA A 65 -14.01 -2.50 18.62
CA ALA A 65 -14.39 -3.64 17.79
C ALA A 65 -14.06 -3.40 16.31
N VAL A 66 -14.29 -2.19 15.79
CA VAL A 66 -13.89 -1.78 14.45
C VAL A 66 -12.36 -1.86 14.30
N ASP A 67 -11.61 -1.35 15.27
CA ASP A 67 -10.14 -1.42 15.27
C ASP A 67 -9.62 -2.87 15.24
N LYS A 68 -10.29 -3.78 15.98
CA LYS A 68 -9.95 -5.22 15.96
C LYS A 68 -10.19 -5.86 14.59
N VAL A 69 -11.24 -5.47 13.87
CA VAL A 69 -11.48 -5.98 12.49
C VAL A 69 -10.34 -5.61 11.58
N VAL A 70 -9.84 -4.37 11.65
CA VAL A 70 -8.70 -3.91 10.86
C VAL A 70 -7.40 -4.63 11.26
N ALA A 71 -7.13 -4.71 12.57
CA ALA A 71 -5.89 -5.30 13.08
C ALA A 71 -5.77 -6.80 12.78
N ASN A 72 -6.90 -7.52 12.82
CA ASN A 72 -6.95 -8.98 12.64
C ASN A 72 -7.36 -9.41 11.22
N PHE A 73 -7.32 -8.48 10.24
CA PHE A 73 -7.69 -8.80 8.87
C PHE A 73 -6.75 -9.85 8.27
N SER A 74 -7.30 -10.96 7.84
CA SER A 74 -6.56 -12.16 7.41
C SER A 74 -6.79 -12.49 5.94
N LEU A 75 -6.00 -13.43 5.39
CA LEU A 75 -6.21 -13.97 4.05
C LEU A 75 -7.59 -14.62 3.88
N ALA A 76 -8.11 -15.26 4.94
CA ALA A 76 -9.47 -15.83 4.93
C ALA A 76 -10.54 -14.74 4.81
N ASP A 77 -10.32 -13.58 5.46
CA ASP A 77 -11.21 -12.43 5.33
C ASP A 77 -11.16 -11.84 3.90
N ALA A 78 -9.98 -11.74 3.32
CA ALA A 78 -9.81 -11.30 1.93
C ALA A 78 -10.50 -12.28 0.95
N GLN A 79 -10.35 -13.59 1.18
CA GLN A 79 -11.07 -14.60 0.38
C GLN A 79 -12.59 -14.43 0.50
N ARG A 80 -13.10 -14.14 1.72
CA ARG A 80 -14.53 -13.86 1.90
C ARG A 80 -14.98 -12.63 1.09
N VAL A 81 -14.19 -11.57 1.04
CA VAL A 81 -14.46 -10.41 0.19
C VAL A 81 -14.54 -10.82 -1.28
N LYS A 82 -13.59 -11.63 -1.78
CA LYS A 82 -13.59 -12.12 -3.16
C LYS A 82 -14.80 -13.02 -3.47
N ASP A 83 -15.26 -13.80 -2.49
CA ASP A 83 -16.46 -14.61 -2.69
C ASP A 83 -17.74 -13.76 -2.78
N ILE A 84 -17.83 -12.68 -2.01
CA ILE A 84 -18.93 -11.70 -2.12
C ILE A 84 -18.85 -10.99 -3.48
N GLU A 85 -17.65 -10.62 -3.92
CA GLU A 85 -17.42 -9.94 -5.20
C GLU A 85 -17.94 -10.74 -6.40
N LYS A 86 -17.81 -12.06 -6.38
CA LYS A 86 -18.37 -12.94 -7.43
C LYS A 86 -19.89 -12.75 -7.66
N THR A 87 -20.60 -12.34 -6.63
CA THR A 87 -22.04 -12.10 -6.68
C THR A 87 -22.36 -10.64 -6.98
N THR A 88 -21.61 -9.71 -6.40
CA THR A 88 -21.87 -8.26 -6.54
C THR A 88 -21.32 -7.70 -7.84
N ASN A 89 -20.34 -8.36 -8.47
CA ASN A 89 -19.54 -7.86 -9.59
C ASN A 89 -18.94 -6.47 -9.34
N HIS A 90 -18.66 -6.15 -8.06
CA HIS A 90 -18.16 -4.86 -7.65
C HIS A 90 -17.27 -5.01 -6.42
N ASP A 91 -15.99 -4.68 -6.56
CA ASP A 91 -14.92 -4.91 -5.58
C ASP A 91 -15.09 -4.11 -4.28
N VAL A 92 -15.32 -2.79 -4.36
CA VAL A 92 -15.52 -1.95 -3.17
C VAL A 92 -16.84 -2.28 -2.48
N LYS A 93 -17.90 -2.59 -3.25
CA LYS A 93 -19.19 -3.02 -2.68
C LYS A 93 -19.06 -4.34 -1.92
N ALA A 94 -18.21 -5.24 -2.39
CA ALA A 94 -17.90 -6.48 -1.67
C ALA A 94 -17.25 -6.22 -0.32
N VAL A 95 -16.36 -5.23 -0.22
CA VAL A 95 -15.77 -4.79 1.06
C VAL A 95 -16.82 -4.24 2.00
N GLU A 96 -17.76 -3.41 1.51
CA GLU A 96 -18.88 -2.89 2.31
C GLU A 96 -19.70 -4.03 2.92
N TYR A 97 -20.12 -5.01 2.11
CA TYR A 97 -20.90 -6.16 2.58
C TYR A 97 -20.12 -7.03 3.56
N PHE A 98 -18.83 -7.27 3.30
CA PHE A 98 -17.97 -7.98 4.24
C PHE A 98 -17.92 -7.27 5.60
N LEU A 99 -17.76 -5.95 5.60
CA LEU A 99 -17.72 -5.16 6.84
C LEU A 99 -19.05 -5.20 7.58
N LYS A 100 -20.17 -5.09 6.86
CA LYS A 100 -21.51 -5.25 7.46
C LYS A 100 -21.67 -6.61 8.13
N GLU A 101 -21.29 -7.70 7.46
CA GLU A 101 -21.32 -9.06 8.04
C GLU A 101 -20.43 -9.19 9.28
N LYS A 102 -19.19 -8.68 9.20
CA LYS A 102 -18.19 -8.83 10.25
C LYS A 102 -18.55 -8.01 11.48
N LEU A 103 -18.95 -6.75 11.28
CA LEU A 103 -19.30 -5.85 12.37
C LEU A 103 -20.64 -6.22 13.01
N ALA A 104 -21.63 -6.70 12.25
CA ALA A 104 -22.87 -7.21 12.81
C ALA A 104 -22.61 -8.34 13.83
N LYS A 105 -21.75 -9.30 13.47
CA LYS A 105 -21.33 -10.37 14.38
C LYS A 105 -20.56 -9.84 15.60
N THR A 106 -19.67 -8.88 15.39
CA THR A 106 -18.80 -8.33 16.43
C THR A 106 -19.56 -7.45 17.42
N PHE A 107 -20.57 -6.72 16.96
CA PHE A 107 -21.44 -5.91 17.83
C PHE A 107 -22.49 -6.72 18.60
N ASN A 108 -22.43 -8.06 18.54
CA ASN A 108 -23.41 -8.96 19.16
C ASN A 108 -24.86 -8.62 18.81
N SER A 109 -25.11 -8.28 17.55
CA SER A 109 -26.45 -7.93 17.06
C SER A 109 -27.35 -9.15 16.85
N ASN A 110 -27.33 -10.09 17.82
CA ASN A 110 -28.28 -11.23 17.84
C ASN A 110 -29.73 -10.80 18.12
N THR A 111 -29.94 -9.53 18.30
CA THR A 111 -31.26 -8.96 18.50
C THR A 111 -31.39 -7.70 17.67
N SER A 112 -32.55 -7.47 17.15
CA SER A 112 -33.07 -6.32 16.42
C SER A 112 -32.78 -4.97 17.07
N ASN A 113 -31.51 -4.71 17.45
CA ASN A 113 -31.12 -3.43 17.97
C ASN A 113 -31.03 -2.45 16.78
N SER A 114 -32.12 -1.75 16.56
CA SER A 114 -32.31 -0.74 15.54
C SER A 114 -31.09 0.20 15.42
N LYS A 115 -30.46 0.57 16.53
CA LYS A 115 -29.30 1.46 16.55
C LYS A 115 -28.04 0.84 15.92
N THR A 116 -27.78 -0.45 16.19
CA THR A 116 -26.65 -1.16 15.57
C THR A 116 -26.84 -1.28 14.06
N GLN A 117 -28.05 -1.60 13.63
CA GLN A 117 -28.40 -1.66 12.21
C GLN A 117 -28.17 -0.30 11.54
N THR A 118 -28.59 0.80 12.17
CA THR A 118 -28.35 2.16 11.67
C THR A 118 -26.87 2.44 11.50
N ILE A 119 -26.01 2.10 12.46
CA ILE A 119 -24.55 2.30 12.35
C ILE A 119 -23.98 1.56 11.14
N LEU A 120 -24.44 0.34 10.86
CA LEU A 120 -23.94 -0.45 9.73
C LEU A 120 -24.29 0.18 8.37
N GLU A 121 -25.39 0.94 8.28
CA GLU A 121 -25.74 1.68 7.07
C GLU A 121 -24.86 2.90 6.79
N PHE A 122 -24.07 3.34 7.78
CA PHE A 122 -23.07 4.39 7.59
C PHE A 122 -21.74 3.87 7.01
N ILE A 123 -21.57 2.55 6.82
CA ILE A 123 -20.44 2.02 6.06
C ILE A 123 -20.58 2.51 4.62
N HIS A 124 -19.51 3.09 4.07
CA HIS A 124 -19.49 3.70 2.73
C HIS A 124 -20.40 4.93 2.55
N PHE A 125 -20.97 5.47 3.62
CA PHE A 125 -21.89 6.61 3.53
C PHE A 125 -21.17 7.87 3.07
N GLY A 126 -21.72 8.53 2.05
CA GLY A 126 -21.19 9.77 1.49
C GLY A 126 -19.86 9.63 0.72
N CYS A 127 -19.44 8.42 0.41
CA CYS A 127 -18.26 8.12 -0.40
C CYS A 127 -18.64 7.52 -1.76
N THR A 128 -17.72 7.65 -2.71
CA THR A 128 -17.71 6.86 -3.93
C THR A 128 -16.65 5.76 -3.82
N SER A 129 -16.75 4.75 -4.68
CA SER A 129 -15.71 3.70 -4.76
C SER A 129 -14.32 4.29 -5.04
N GLU A 130 -14.27 5.39 -5.78
CA GLU A 130 -13.02 6.05 -6.15
C GLU A 130 -12.36 6.77 -4.95
N ASP A 131 -13.14 7.32 -4.03
CA ASP A 131 -12.60 7.88 -2.79
C ASP A 131 -11.86 6.82 -1.97
N ILE A 132 -12.46 5.62 -1.86
CA ILE A 132 -11.87 4.48 -1.16
C ILE A 132 -10.64 3.96 -1.89
N ASN A 133 -10.70 3.82 -3.21
CA ASN A 133 -9.59 3.35 -4.04
C ASN A 133 -8.40 4.30 -3.97
N ASN A 134 -8.60 5.59 -4.20
CA ASN A 134 -7.55 6.59 -4.20
C ASN A 134 -6.80 6.65 -2.86
N MET A 135 -7.54 6.64 -1.74
CA MET A 135 -6.93 6.62 -0.42
C MET A 135 -6.17 5.30 -0.18
N SER A 136 -6.73 4.17 -0.59
CA SER A 136 -6.07 2.86 -0.46
C SER A 136 -4.75 2.82 -1.25
N HIS A 137 -4.75 3.26 -2.50
CA HIS A 137 -3.55 3.33 -3.34
C HIS A 137 -2.52 4.31 -2.77
N ALA A 138 -2.94 5.47 -2.24
CA ALA A 138 -2.03 6.41 -1.59
C ALA A 138 -1.33 5.78 -0.38
N LEU A 139 -2.06 5.01 0.43
CA LEU A 139 -1.50 4.26 1.56
C LEU A 139 -0.52 3.17 1.09
N MET A 140 -0.86 2.42 0.04
CA MET A 140 0.02 1.41 -0.55
C MET A 140 1.31 2.03 -1.08
N LEU A 141 1.23 3.13 -1.83
CA LEU A 141 2.39 3.85 -2.36
C LEU A 141 3.28 4.39 -1.25
N ARG A 142 2.69 4.98 -0.21
CA ARG A 142 3.42 5.47 0.96
C ARG A 142 4.20 4.35 1.66
N ASP A 143 3.56 3.20 1.87
CA ASP A 143 4.17 2.08 2.57
C ASP A 143 5.23 1.39 1.68
N GLY A 144 4.96 1.22 0.38
CA GLY A 144 5.91 0.70 -0.59
C GLY A 144 7.13 1.60 -0.77
N GLN A 145 6.94 2.93 -0.77
CA GLN A 145 8.05 3.88 -0.82
C GLN A 145 9.02 3.70 0.35
N LYS A 146 8.53 3.40 1.55
CA LYS A 146 9.40 3.17 2.72
C LYS A 146 10.32 1.96 2.51
N VAL A 147 9.76 0.85 1.99
CA VAL A 147 10.52 -0.37 1.70
C VAL A 147 11.57 -0.10 0.62
N LEU A 148 11.15 0.48 -0.52
CA LEU A 148 12.05 0.78 -1.63
C LEU A 148 13.15 1.76 -1.25
N ARG A 149 12.81 2.83 -0.51
CA ARG A 149 13.80 3.81 -0.04
C ARG A 149 14.85 3.17 0.85
N GLY A 150 14.46 2.28 1.76
CA GLY A 150 15.40 1.54 2.60
C GLY A 150 16.42 0.73 1.78
N ALA A 151 15.96 0.02 0.76
CA ALA A 151 16.83 -0.74 -0.15
C ALA A 151 17.74 0.18 -0.98
N MET A 152 17.20 1.29 -1.52
CA MET A 152 17.96 2.27 -2.30
C MET A 152 19.03 2.98 -1.46
N ASP A 153 18.74 3.34 -0.22
CA ASP A 153 19.69 3.95 0.70
C ASP A 153 20.85 3.00 1.00
N GLY A 154 20.58 1.71 1.17
CA GLY A 154 21.59 0.66 1.32
C GLY A 154 22.53 0.60 0.11
N MET A 155 21.97 0.53 -1.09
CA MET A 155 22.72 0.50 -2.33
C MET A 155 23.56 1.77 -2.54
N THR A 156 22.97 2.94 -2.28
CA THR A 156 23.66 4.24 -2.39
C THR A 156 24.87 4.33 -1.46
N LYS A 157 24.74 3.83 -0.23
CA LYS A 157 25.86 3.78 0.71
C LYS A 157 27.00 2.90 0.20
N ILE A 158 26.71 1.73 -0.35
CA ILE A 158 27.71 0.82 -0.91
C ILE A 158 28.43 1.48 -2.08
N ILE A 159 27.69 2.07 -3.02
CA ILE A 159 28.25 2.76 -4.18
C ILE A 159 29.15 3.92 -3.73
N ALA A 160 28.70 4.74 -2.76
CA ALA A 160 29.48 5.84 -2.23
C ALA A 160 30.78 5.36 -1.55
N GLN A 161 30.76 4.24 -0.84
CA GLN A 161 31.95 3.64 -0.25
C GLN A 161 32.92 3.16 -1.34
N MET A 162 32.40 2.48 -2.38
CA MET A 162 33.21 2.05 -3.52
C MET A 162 33.84 3.25 -4.25
N ALA A 163 33.08 4.30 -4.50
CA ALA A 163 33.56 5.53 -5.12
C ALA A 163 34.72 6.16 -4.32
N LYS A 164 34.59 6.25 -3.00
CA LYS A 164 35.67 6.74 -2.12
C LYS A 164 36.89 5.82 -2.14
N LYS A 165 36.67 4.50 -2.04
CA LYS A 165 37.77 3.51 -2.00
C LYS A 165 38.61 3.52 -3.28
N TYR A 166 37.95 3.66 -4.44
CA TYR A 166 38.59 3.57 -5.75
C TYR A 166 38.79 4.94 -6.43
N ALA A 167 38.60 6.05 -5.72
CA ALA A 167 38.69 7.42 -6.29
C ALA A 167 40.02 7.73 -6.99
N LYS A 168 41.12 7.09 -6.53
CA LYS A 168 42.47 7.30 -7.07
C LYS A 168 42.94 6.23 -8.04
N VAL A 169 42.08 5.24 -8.32
CA VAL A 169 42.41 4.15 -9.28
C VAL A 169 42.07 4.59 -10.68
N PRO A 170 43.05 4.75 -11.59
CA PRO A 170 42.77 5.06 -12.98
C PRO A 170 42.05 3.88 -13.65
N MET A 171 40.99 4.18 -14.40
CA MET A 171 40.23 3.20 -15.13
C MET A 171 39.98 3.67 -16.57
N LEU A 172 40.19 2.80 -17.53
CA LEU A 172 39.78 3.02 -18.92
C LEU A 172 38.26 2.82 -19.01
N ALA A 173 37.59 3.82 -19.55
CA ALA A 173 36.17 3.64 -19.89
C ALA A 173 36.02 2.68 -21.08
N PRO A 174 34.99 1.84 -21.14
CA PRO A 174 34.74 0.94 -22.28
C PRO A 174 34.64 1.65 -23.62
N SER A 175 34.31 2.94 -23.63
CA SER A 175 34.23 3.81 -24.80
C SER A 175 35.56 4.44 -25.24
N GLY A 176 36.70 4.08 -24.61
CA GLY A 176 37.99 4.72 -24.82
C GLY A 176 38.10 6.16 -24.36
N ARG A 177 37.08 6.71 -23.71
CA ARG A 177 37.11 8.07 -23.12
C ARG A 177 37.64 8.00 -21.70
N PRO A 178 38.47 8.98 -21.23
CA PRO A 178 38.87 9.07 -19.84
C PRO A 178 37.63 9.12 -18.93
N SER A 179 37.67 8.38 -17.80
CA SER A 179 36.59 8.42 -16.82
C SER A 179 36.43 9.86 -16.26
N PRO A 180 35.25 10.25 -15.80
CA PRO A 180 35.06 11.57 -15.18
C PRO A 180 36.01 11.86 -14.01
N SER A 181 36.50 10.82 -13.33
CA SER A 181 37.47 10.92 -12.25
C SER A 181 38.90 11.21 -12.72
N SER A 182 39.20 11.01 -14.00
CA SER A 182 40.51 11.32 -14.61
C SER A 182 40.54 12.65 -15.36
N ARG A 183 39.44 13.42 -15.34
CA ARG A 183 39.44 14.78 -15.91
C ARG A 183 40.00 15.74 -14.87
N PRO A 184 40.94 16.63 -15.27
CA PRO A 184 41.39 17.72 -14.37
C PRO A 184 40.18 18.58 -13.99
N SER A 185 40.16 19.05 -12.73
CA SER A 185 39.08 19.90 -12.23
C SER A 185 38.94 21.16 -13.07
N PRO A 186 37.71 21.75 -13.19
CA PRO A 186 37.47 22.95 -13.97
C PRO A 186 38.32 24.20 -13.52
N SER A 187 39.01 24.10 -12.39
CA SER A 187 39.89 25.16 -11.87
C SER A 187 41.24 25.30 -12.62
N GLU A 188 41.60 24.31 -13.46
CA GLU A 188 42.82 24.44 -14.27
C GLU A 188 42.43 24.92 -15.71
N GLY A 189 42.40 26.23 -15.81
CA GLY A 189 42.00 27.05 -16.94
C GLY A 189 42.20 26.50 -18.35
N ARG A 190 41.06 26.21 -19.02
CA ARG A 190 40.95 26.40 -20.47
C ARG A 190 39.76 27.29 -20.77
N PRO A 191 39.94 28.36 -21.55
CA PRO A 191 38.84 29.22 -21.93
C PRO A 191 37.84 28.44 -22.80
N CYS A 192 36.58 28.58 -22.49
CA CYS A 192 35.47 28.08 -23.28
C CYS A 192 35.52 28.75 -24.66
N ARG A 193 35.93 28.04 -25.73
CA ARG A 193 35.76 28.54 -27.10
C ARG A 193 34.27 28.53 -27.40
N ARG A 194 33.65 29.70 -27.46
CA ARG A 194 32.36 29.90 -28.12
C ARG A 194 32.52 29.56 -29.58
N ALA A 195 31.76 28.59 -30.05
CA ALA A 195 31.56 28.43 -31.51
C ALA A 195 30.71 29.59 -32.04
N ALA A 196 31.17 30.19 -33.09
CA ALA A 196 30.46 31.15 -33.88
C ALA A 196 29.40 30.46 -34.73
#